data_1abac2b1c7fe99b29a9a1885be70ceb6
#
_entry.id   1abac2b1c7fe99b29a9a1885be70ceb6
#
_cell.length_a   1.000
_cell.length_b   1.000
_cell.length_c   1.000
_cell.angle_alpha   90.00
_cell.angle_beta   90.00
_cell.angle_gamma   90.00
#
_symmetry.space_group_name_H-M   'P 1'
#
loop_
_entity.id
_entity.type
_entity.pdbx_description
1 polymer ?
#
loop_
_entity_poly.entity_id
_entity_poly.type
_entity_poly.pdbx_seq_one_letter_code
_entity_poly.pdbx_strand_id
1 'polypeptide(L)'
;MCTKNYLEDAVSLLQRLIATPSISRDEAAAADIMEETLRGYGFSPRREGNNVWTVCPDYDERKPTLLLNAHIDTVKPVSSWTRDPYSPDIEDGTLYGLGSNDCGGGLVALLQAFHHLTTLERQYNIIYLASAEEEVSGKDGISRALPLLPKIDLAIVGEPTSMQPATAEKGLMVVDAVAHGVSGHAARNEGVNAIYIALDDINWLRTYQFDKISPLLGPVKMTVTVINAGTQHNVVPDECRFTIDIRTNEHYRNEEVFEFLKTKMKSEIHARSFRLSSSGIPSDHPIVRRCVEMGMTPFGSPTLSDQTLMFFPSLKLGPGDSARSHSADEFIRIKEIDDAIKTYIELLIAVKL
;
A
#
# COMPACT_ATOMS: atom_id res chain seq x y z
N MET A 1 7.09 -32.38 -23.32
CA MET A 1 6.90 -30.99 -22.89
C MET A 1 6.65 -31.03 -21.41
N CYS A 2 7.54 -30.49 -20.59
CA CYS A 2 7.31 -30.39 -19.14
C CYS A 2 6.12 -29.45 -18.95
N THR A 3 5.02 -29.94 -18.41
CA THR A 3 3.88 -29.09 -18.05
C THR A 3 4.38 -28.13 -16.96
N LYS A 4 4.44 -26.84 -17.28
CA LYS A 4 4.84 -25.82 -16.31
C LYS A 4 3.94 -25.93 -15.07
N ASN A 5 4.55 -26.16 -13.91
CA ASN A 5 3.82 -26.20 -12.65
C ASN A 5 3.95 -24.82 -11.99
N TYR A 6 3.09 -23.89 -12.40
CA TYR A 6 3.10 -22.51 -11.88
C TYR A 6 3.00 -22.44 -10.35
N LEU A 7 2.30 -23.38 -9.72
CA LEU A 7 2.20 -23.41 -8.26
C LEU A 7 3.52 -23.79 -7.59
N GLU A 8 4.20 -24.82 -8.09
CA GLU A 8 5.50 -25.23 -7.53
C GLU A 8 6.54 -24.12 -7.71
N ASP A 9 6.58 -23.48 -8.86
CA ASP A 9 7.47 -22.36 -9.13
C ASP A 9 7.17 -21.16 -8.19
N ALA A 10 5.88 -20.84 -7.96
CA ALA A 10 5.44 -19.78 -7.05
C ALA A 10 5.87 -20.07 -5.60
N VAL A 11 5.59 -21.28 -5.10
CA VAL A 11 5.91 -21.69 -3.72
C VAL A 11 7.42 -21.71 -3.51
N SER A 12 8.18 -22.26 -4.47
CA SER A 12 9.64 -22.31 -4.38
C SER A 12 10.27 -20.89 -4.37
N LEU A 13 9.75 -19.97 -5.21
CA LEU A 13 10.20 -18.58 -5.20
C LEU A 13 9.87 -17.90 -3.86
N LEU A 14 8.65 -18.08 -3.35
CA LEU A 14 8.23 -17.49 -2.09
C LEU A 14 9.07 -18.00 -0.91
N GLN A 15 9.40 -19.29 -0.89
CA GLN A 15 10.31 -19.83 0.12
C GLN A 15 11.70 -19.20 0.07
N ARG A 16 12.25 -18.97 -1.12
CA ARG A 16 13.54 -18.26 -1.29
C ARG A 16 13.47 -16.83 -0.78
N LEU A 17 12.37 -16.11 -1.06
CA LEU A 17 12.17 -14.73 -0.60
C LEU A 17 12.02 -14.66 0.92
N ILE A 18 11.23 -15.54 1.55
CA ILE A 18 11.09 -15.61 3.02
C ILE A 18 12.44 -15.88 3.69
N ALA A 19 13.24 -16.82 3.14
CA ALA A 19 14.57 -17.16 3.67
C ALA A 19 15.60 -16.03 3.49
N THR A 20 15.24 -14.96 2.78
CA THR A 20 16.11 -13.81 2.51
C THR A 20 15.53 -12.57 3.19
N PRO A 21 16.07 -12.12 4.33
CA PRO A 21 15.60 -10.91 4.99
C PRO A 21 15.57 -9.71 4.01
N SER A 22 14.42 -9.02 3.96
CA SER A 22 14.17 -7.91 3.03
C SER A 22 13.43 -6.76 3.71
N ILE A 23 13.88 -6.37 4.90
CA ILE A 23 13.30 -5.23 5.61
C ILE A 23 13.42 -3.99 4.73
N SER A 24 12.37 -3.15 4.70
CA SER A 24 12.35 -1.92 3.89
C SER A 24 13.66 -1.14 3.95
N ARG A 25 14.22 -0.82 2.79
CA ARG A 25 15.54 -0.21 2.52
C ARG A 25 16.73 -1.17 2.57
N ASP A 26 16.50 -2.46 2.83
CA ASP A 26 17.53 -3.51 2.83
C ASP A 26 17.08 -4.72 1.98
N GLU A 27 16.44 -4.45 0.83
CA GLU A 27 15.82 -5.46 -0.04
C GLU A 27 16.73 -5.93 -1.18
N ALA A 28 18.01 -5.53 -1.20
CA ALA A 28 18.89 -5.78 -2.34
C ALA A 28 18.98 -7.27 -2.72
N ALA A 29 19.06 -8.16 -1.72
CA ALA A 29 19.14 -9.61 -1.96
C ALA A 29 17.81 -10.19 -2.50
N ALA A 30 16.66 -9.68 -2.04
CA ALA A 30 15.36 -10.06 -2.58
C ALA A 30 15.20 -9.58 -4.03
N ALA A 31 15.66 -8.36 -4.34
CA ALA A 31 15.69 -7.83 -5.70
C ALA A 31 16.59 -8.67 -6.63
N ASP A 32 17.73 -9.16 -6.14
CA ASP A 32 18.62 -10.07 -6.90
C ASP A 32 17.89 -11.37 -7.24
N ILE A 33 17.15 -11.96 -6.28
CA ILE A 33 16.33 -13.17 -6.51
C ILE A 33 15.27 -12.92 -7.58
N MET A 34 14.58 -11.78 -7.53
CA MET A 34 13.56 -11.44 -8.51
C MET A 34 14.15 -11.27 -9.90
N GLU A 35 15.28 -10.58 -10.01
CA GLU A 35 15.99 -10.38 -11.27
C GLU A 35 16.47 -11.71 -11.86
N GLU A 36 17.06 -12.58 -11.05
CA GLU A 36 17.49 -13.93 -11.45
C GLU A 36 16.29 -14.76 -11.92
N THR A 37 15.18 -14.74 -11.18
CA THR A 37 13.97 -15.50 -11.51
C THR A 37 13.38 -15.06 -12.85
N LEU A 38 13.26 -13.75 -13.09
CA LEU A 38 12.77 -13.23 -14.36
C LEU A 38 13.67 -13.62 -15.54
N ARG A 39 15.00 -13.57 -15.36
CA ARG A 39 15.95 -14.06 -16.38
C ARG A 39 15.80 -15.57 -16.61
N GLY A 40 15.60 -16.34 -15.55
CA GLY A 40 15.38 -17.80 -15.65
C GLY A 40 14.12 -18.15 -16.44
N TYR A 41 13.10 -17.31 -16.42
CA TYR A 41 11.88 -17.43 -17.23
C TYR A 41 12.06 -16.93 -18.67
N GLY A 42 13.23 -16.38 -19.01
CA GLY A 42 13.54 -15.87 -20.35
C GLY A 42 13.15 -14.42 -20.59
N PHE A 43 12.80 -13.68 -19.54
CA PHE A 43 12.52 -12.25 -19.65
C PHE A 43 13.79 -11.40 -19.56
N SER A 44 13.66 -10.11 -19.91
CA SER A 44 14.73 -9.12 -19.83
C SER A 44 14.42 -8.11 -18.73
N PRO A 45 14.71 -8.44 -17.46
CA PRO A 45 14.41 -7.54 -16.36
C PRO A 45 15.23 -6.26 -16.43
N ARG A 46 14.64 -5.18 -15.92
CA ARG A 46 15.28 -3.92 -15.61
C ARG A 46 15.23 -3.71 -14.12
N ARG A 47 16.18 -2.94 -13.58
CA ARG A 47 16.26 -2.64 -12.16
C ARG A 47 16.61 -1.16 -11.95
N GLU A 48 15.95 -0.55 -10.98
CA GLU A 48 16.28 0.79 -10.48
C GLU A 48 16.20 0.79 -8.94
N GLY A 49 17.34 0.95 -8.28
CA GLY A 49 17.46 0.64 -6.85
C GLY A 49 17.16 -0.83 -6.59
N ASN A 50 16.18 -1.10 -5.73
CA ASN A 50 15.69 -2.45 -5.47
C ASN A 50 14.36 -2.77 -6.17
N ASN A 51 13.84 -1.87 -7.00
CA ASN A 51 12.68 -2.13 -7.83
C ASN A 51 13.09 -2.91 -9.07
N VAL A 52 12.44 -4.06 -9.33
CA VAL A 52 12.75 -4.94 -10.47
C VAL A 52 11.51 -5.13 -11.33
N TRP A 53 11.60 -4.91 -12.63
CA TRP A 53 10.46 -5.07 -13.53
C TRP A 53 10.83 -5.66 -14.89
N THR A 54 9.82 -6.18 -15.56
CA THR A 54 9.92 -6.60 -16.95
C THR A 54 8.67 -6.24 -17.73
N VAL A 55 8.85 -5.98 -19.02
CA VAL A 55 7.77 -5.71 -19.97
C VAL A 55 7.56 -6.96 -20.82
N CYS A 56 6.29 -7.25 -21.19
CA CYS A 56 6.01 -8.37 -22.07
C CYS A 56 6.81 -8.28 -23.40
N PRO A 57 7.29 -9.42 -23.95
CA PRO A 57 8.13 -9.42 -25.17
C PRO A 57 7.45 -8.85 -26.41
N ASP A 58 6.11 -8.93 -26.48
CA ASP A 58 5.26 -8.49 -27.57
C ASP A 58 4.66 -7.09 -27.35
N TYR A 59 5.38 -6.21 -26.62
CA TYR A 59 4.94 -4.86 -26.33
C TYR A 59 4.65 -4.04 -27.60
N ASP A 60 3.46 -3.42 -27.66
CA ASP A 60 3.01 -2.57 -28.75
C ASP A 60 2.48 -1.25 -28.16
N GLU A 61 3.11 -0.12 -28.48
CA GLU A 61 2.74 1.23 -27.96
C GLU A 61 1.30 1.64 -28.28
N ARG A 62 0.64 0.97 -29.24
CA ARG A 62 -0.75 1.24 -29.62
C ARG A 62 -1.77 0.55 -28.70
N LYS A 63 -1.32 -0.42 -27.91
CA LYS A 63 -2.18 -1.15 -26.97
C LYS A 63 -2.14 -0.49 -25.59
N PRO A 64 -3.26 -0.53 -24.82
CA PRO A 64 -3.24 -0.14 -23.42
C PRO A 64 -2.33 -1.05 -22.61
N THR A 65 -1.82 -0.55 -21.49
CA THR A 65 -0.83 -1.25 -20.65
C THR A 65 -1.37 -1.52 -19.25
N LEU A 66 -1.32 -2.78 -18.83
CA LEU A 66 -1.60 -3.25 -17.49
C LEU A 66 -0.31 -3.40 -16.69
N LEU A 67 -0.23 -2.81 -15.52
CA LEU A 67 0.81 -3.05 -14.53
C LEU A 67 0.33 -4.08 -13.51
N LEU A 68 1.11 -5.13 -13.30
CA LEU A 68 0.98 -6.08 -12.20
C LEU A 68 2.10 -5.76 -11.19
N ASN A 69 1.74 -5.26 -10.02
CA ASN A 69 2.68 -4.78 -9.01
C ASN A 69 2.48 -5.51 -7.68
N ALA A 70 3.56 -5.83 -7.00
CA ALA A 70 3.58 -6.24 -5.61
C ALA A 70 4.95 -5.92 -5.01
N HIS A 71 5.02 -5.67 -3.69
CA HIS A 71 6.28 -5.30 -3.05
C HIS A 71 7.10 -6.52 -2.60
N ILE A 72 8.44 -6.31 -2.46
CA ILE A 72 9.39 -7.32 -2.01
C ILE A 72 9.90 -7.08 -0.60
N ASP A 73 9.66 -5.89 -0.06
CA ASP A 73 10.08 -5.55 1.28
C ASP A 73 9.09 -6.06 2.34
N THR A 74 9.58 -6.11 3.57
CA THR A 74 8.81 -6.52 4.74
C THR A 74 9.01 -5.54 5.88
N VAL A 75 8.09 -5.53 6.84
CA VAL A 75 8.30 -4.92 8.15
C VAL A 75 9.36 -5.70 8.94
N LYS A 76 9.81 -5.14 10.07
CA LYS A 76 10.61 -5.91 11.03
C LYS A 76 9.72 -6.93 11.76
N PRO A 77 10.24 -8.15 12.03
CA PRO A 77 9.48 -9.12 12.81
C PRO A 77 9.18 -8.59 14.21
N VAL A 78 7.94 -8.75 14.66
CA VAL A 78 7.53 -8.38 16.02
C VAL A 78 8.08 -9.38 17.05
N SER A 79 8.25 -8.94 18.31
CA SER A 79 8.87 -9.78 19.37
C SER A 79 8.05 -11.00 19.81
N SER A 80 6.79 -11.08 19.38
CA SER A 80 5.87 -12.17 19.71
C SER A 80 5.94 -13.37 18.76
N TRP A 81 6.82 -13.36 17.75
CA TRP A 81 7.04 -14.52 16.90
C TRP A 81 7.43 -15.76 17.72
N THR A 82 6.76 -16.88 17.47
CA THR A 82 7.09 -18.18 18.10
C THR A 82 7.88 -19.07 17.16
N ARG A 83 7.85 -18.80 15.83
CA ARG A 83 8.65 -19.43 14.78
C ARG A 83 9.82 -18.53 14.39
N ASP A 84 10.80 -19.09 13.68
CA ASP A 84 11.79 -18.25 12.99
C ASP A 84 11.10 -17.53 11.82
N PRO A 85 11.02 -16.19 11.80
CA PRO A 85 10.34 -15.45 10.75
C PRO A 85 10.95 -15.65 9.35
N TYR A 86 12.17 -16.12 9.27
CA TYR A 86 12.90 -16.36 8.02
C TYR A 86 13.02 -17.85 7.65
N SER A 87 12.34 -18.75 8.39
CA SER A 87 12.22 -20.15 8.03
C SER A 87 10.94 -20.41 7.26
N PRO A 88 11.01 -20.73 5.93
CA PRO A 88 9.85 -20.95 5.08
C PRO A 88 9.23 -22.35 5.28
N ASP A 89 8.77 -22.63 6.49
CA ASP A 89 8.25 -23.94 6.86
C ASP A 89 6.85 -24.16 6.25
N ILE A 90 6.64 -25.37 5.70
CA ILE A 90 5.34 -25.78 5.19
C ILE A 90 4.77 -26.85 6.11
N GLU A 91 3.61 -26.58 6.72
CA GLU A 91 2.86 -27.50 7.56
C GLU A 91 1.39 -27.54 7.10
N ASP A 92 0.85 -28.70 6.84
CA ASP A 92 -0.55 -28.93 6.44
C ASP A 92 -1.04 -27.98 5.32
N GLY A 93 -0.20 -27.75 4.29
CA GLY A 93 -0.51 -26.87 3.16
C GLY A 93 -0.45 -25.39 3.49
N THR A 94 0.12 -25.00 4.61
CA THR A 94 0.34 -23.62 5.06
C THR A 94 1.83 -23.31 5.03
N LEU A 95 2.23 -22.25 4.35
CA LEU A 95 3.58 -21.73 4.30
C LEU A 95 3.70 -20.58 5.31
N TYR A 96 4.56 -20.74 6.30
CA TYR A 96 4.85 -19.76 7.33
C TYR A 96 6.08 -18.92 6.95
N GLY A 97 6.14 -17.71 7.46
CA GLY A 97 7.28 -16.80 7.34
C GLY A 97 6.87 -15.35 7.11
N LEU A 98 7.73 -14.44 7.52
CA LEU A 98 7.54 -13.00 7.37
C LEU A 98 7.46 -12.63 5.88
N GLY A 99 6.44 -11.85 5.50
CA GLY A 99 6.19 -11.49 4.11
C GLY A 99 5.56 -12.62 3.27
N SER A 100 5.18 -13.76 3.87
CA SER A 100 4.48 -14.83 3.14
C SER A 100 3.10 -14.37 2.66
N ASN A 101 2.38 -13.63 3.49
CA ASN A 101 1.05 -13.09 3.24
C ASN A 101 1.13 -11.65 2.70
N ASP A 102 1.99 -10.81 3.27
CA ASP A 102 2.13 -9.39 2.97
C ASP A 102 3.50 -9.07 2.36
N CYS A 103 3.64 -8.92 1.01
CA CYS A 103 2.62 -9.38 0.05
C CYS A 103 3.20 -10.46 -0.88
N GLY A 104 4.11 -11.33 -0.33
CA GLY A 104 4.82 -12.36 -1.11
C GLY A 104 3.88 -13.31 -1.86
N GLY A 105 2.75 -13.70 -1.25
CA GLY A 105 1.74 -14.50 -1.96
C GLY A 105 1.20 -13.82 -3.21
N GLY A 106 0.91 -12.52 -3.12
CA GLY A 106 0.49 -11.69 -4.25
C GLY A 106 1.60 -11.55 -5.29
N LEU A 107 2.81 -11.29 -4.83
CA LEU A 107 4.01 -11.13 -5.66
C LEU A 107 4.23 -12.35 -6.57
N VAL A 108 4.28 -13.55 -5.98
CA VAL A 108 4.54 -14.77 -6.76
C VAL A 108 3.34 -15.17 -7.62
N ALA A 109 2.10 -14.98 -7.15
CA ALA A 109 0.92 -15.30 -7.92
C ALA A 109 0.77 -14.40 -9.17
N LEU A 110 1.01 -13.08 -9.04
CA LEU A 110 1.03 -12.14 -10.16
C LEU A 110 2.15 -12.46 -11.15
N LEU A 111 3.34 -12.87 -10.66
CA LEU A 111 4.44 -13.28 -11.53
C LEU A 111 4.07 -14.49 -12.39
N GLN A 112 3.45 -15.51 -11.81
CA GLN A 112 3.04 -16.70 -12.55
C GLN A 112 1.91 -16.39 -13.54
N ALA A 113 0.96 -15.53 -13.15
CA ALA A 113 -0.07 -15.05 -14.07
C ALA A 113 0.55 -14.26 -15.24
N PHE A 114 1.49 -13.33 -14.96
CA PHE A 114 2.26 -12.62 -15.98
C PHE A 114 2.94 -13.60 -16.93
N HIS A 115 3.69 -14.58 -16.39
CA HIS A 115 4.41 -15.58 -17.18
C HIS A 115 3.45 -16.38 -18.08
N HIS A 116 2.30 -16.82 -17.56
CA HIS A 116 1.30 -17.51 -18.37
C HIS A 116 0.75 -16.61 -19.48
N LEU A 117 0.31 -15.41 -19.12
CA LEU A 117 -0.32 -14.49 -20.06
C LEU A 117 0.61 -14.05 -21.19
N THR A 118 1.94 -13.97 -20.97
CA THR A 118 2.88 -13.67 -22.05
C THR A 118 2.98 -14.76 -23.12
N THR A 119 2.45 -15.96 -22.88
CA THR A 119 2.35 -17.03 -23.88
C THR A 119 1.09 -16.95 -24.74
N LEU A 120 0.17 -16.04 -24.42
CA LEU A 120 -1.12 -15.88 -25.10
C LEU A 120 -1.16 -14.61 -25.95
N GLU A 121 -1.99 -14.59 -26.98
CA GLU A 121 -2.32 -13.36 -27.70
C GLU A 121 -3.22 -12.47 -26.84
N ARG A 122 -2.88 -11.16 -26.76
CA ARG A 122 -3.59 -10.18 -25.91
C ARG A 122 -3.85 -8.89 -26.67
N GLN A 123 -4.92 -8.17 -26.26
CA GLN A 123 -5.24 -6.84 -26.78
C GLN A 123 -4.61 -5.71 -25.93
N TYR A 124 -3.76 -6.05 -24.97
CA TYR A 124 -3.08 -5.10 -24.06
C TYR A 124 -1.65 -5.58 -23.74
N ASN A 125 -0.81 -4.65 -23.36
CA ASN A 125 0.53 -4.94 -22.84
C ASN A 125 0.46 -5.29 -21.36
N ILE A 126 1.45 -6.05 -20.88
CA ILE A 126 1.60 -6.36 -19.45
C ILE A 126 3.01 -5.97 -19.00
N ILE A 127 3.08 -5.31 -17.85
CA ILE A 127 4.32 -5.07 -17.10
C ILE A 127 4.18 -5.79 -15.76
N TYR A 128 5.22 -6.50 -15.34
CA TYR A 128 5.35 -7.01 -13.97
C TYR A 128 6.39 -6.17 -13.24
N LEU A 129 6.06 -5.68 -12.04
CA LEU A 129 6.93 -4.89 -11.18
C LEU A 129 6.94 -5.46 -9.77
N ALA A 130 8.11 -5.83 -9.30
CA ALA A 130 8.43 -6.11 -7.90
C ALA A 130 9.00 -4.82 -7.30
N SER A 131 8.22 -4.12 -6.47
CA SER A 131 8.57 -2.83 -5.89
C SER A 131 9.26 -2.96 -4.55
N ALA A 132 10.02 -1.96 -4.14
CA ALA A 132 10.71 -1.85 -2.86
C ALA A 132 10.09 -0.75 -1.98
N GLU A 133 10.45 -0.70 -0.70
CA GLU A 133 10.11 0.36 0.27
C GLU A 133 8.60 0.66 0.41
N GLU A 134 7.71 -0.28 0.12
CA GLU A 134 6.28 -0.09 0.25
C GLU A 134 5.88 0.18 1.70
N GLU A 135 6.35 -0.67 2.63
CA GLU A 135 6.01 -0.70 4.06
C GLU A 135 6.39 0.59 4.83
N VAL A 136 7.25 1.40 4.23
CA VAL A 136 7.65 2.71 4.74
C VAL A 136 7.26 3.85 3.81
N SER A 137 6.48 3.54 2.76
CA SER A 137 6.14 4.47 1.68
C SER A 137 7.38 5.25 1.22
N GLY A 138 8.47 4.54 0.97
CA GLY A 138 9.79 5.11 0.74
C GLY A 138 9.89 5.88 -0.59
N LYS A 139 10.93 6.70 -0.71
CA LYS A 139 11.16 7.49 -1.94
C LYS A 139 11.85 6.69 -3.02
N ASP A 140 12.60 5.65 -2.63
CA ASP A 140 13.33 4.77 -3.53
C ASP A 140 12.53 3.53 -3.93
N GLY A 141 11.25 3.44 -3.48
CA GLY A 141 10.27 2.43 -3.88
C GLY A 141 9.64 2.71 -5.26
N ILE A 142 8.36 2.36 -5.40
CA ILE A 142 7.62 2.45 -6.66
C ILE A 142 7.68 3.84 -7.31
N SER A 143 7.70 4.92 -6.50
CA SER A 143 7.81 6.31 -7.00
C SER A 143 9.03 6.53 -7.89
N ARG A 144 10.11 5.78 -7.65
CA ARG A 144 11.35 5.84 -8.44
C ARG A 144 11.26 5.01 -9.72
N ALA A 145 10.50 3.90 -9.69
CA ALA A 145 10.35 3.01 -10.83
C ALA A 145 9.31 3.54 -11.85
N LEU A 146 8.17 4.07 -11.40
CA LEU A 146 7.06 4.50 -12.27
C LEU A 146 7.46 5.42 -13.44
N PRO A 147 8.32 6.44 -13.25
CA PRO A 147 8.74 7.32 -14.36
C PRO A 147 9.57 6.63 -15.45
N LEU A 148 10.11 5.44 -15.15
CA LEU A 148 10.94 4.65 -16.06
C LEU A 148 10.13 3.61 -16.86
N LEU A 149 8.87 3.42 -16.48
CA LEU A 149 7.95 2.48 -17.13
C LEU A 149 7.28 3.14 -18.35
N PRO A 150 6.85 2.35 -19.35
CA PRO A 150 5.91 2.84 -20.35
C PRO A 150 4.64 3.41 -19.72
N LYS A 151 3.86 4.16 -20.51
CA LYS A 151 2.54 4.64 -20.07
C LYS A 151 1.69 3.47 -19.57
N ILE A 152 1.12 3.64 -18.38
CA ILE A 152 0.24 2.65 -17.73
C ILE A 152 -1.19 3.17 -17.78
N ASP A 153 -2.14 2.31 -18.13
CA ASP A 153 -3.56 2.63 -18.21
C ASP A 153 -4.36 1.99 -17.06
N LEU A 154 -3.85 0.91 -16.46
CA LEU A 154 -4.44 0.21 -15.32
C LEU A 154 -3.36 -0.49 -14.50
N ALA A 155 -3.54 -0.59 -13.17
CA ALA A 155 -2.73 -1.45 -12.32
C ALA A 155 -3.55 -2.38 -11.44
N ILE A 156 -2.98 -3.57 -11.18
CA ILE A 156 -3.37 -4.47 -10.09
C ILE A 156 -2.21 -4.53 -9.10
N VAL A 157 -2.50 -4.27 -7.83
CA VAL A 157 -1.54 -4.36 -6.72
C VAL A 157 -1.84 -5.61 -5.91
N GLY A 158 -0.84 -6.48 -5.73
CA GLY A 158 -0.97 -7.84 -5.19
C GLY A 158 -1.08 -7.93 -3.67
N GLU A 159 -1.73 -6.97 -3.04
CA GLU A 159 -1.95 -6.92 -1.59
C GLU A 159 -2.93 -7.98 -1.10
N PRO A 160 -2.83 -8.43 0.18
CA PRO A 160 -3.71 -9.45 0.74
C PRO A 160 -5.14 -8.92 0.92
N THR A 161 -6.04 -9.29 0.02
CA THR A 161 -7.45 -8.88 0.00
C THR A 161 -8.43 -10.06 -0.01
N SER A 162 -7.95 -11.28 0.26
CA SER A 162 -8.72 -12.52 0.10
C SER A 162 -9.34 -12.64 -1.30
N MET A 163 -8.61 -12.17 -2.33
CA MET A 163 -9.06 -12.12 -3.73
C MET A 163 -10.37 -11.33 -3.93
N GLN A 164 -10.67 -10.36 -3.05
CA GLN A 164 -11.74 -9.39 -3.28
C GLN A 164 -11.14 -8.07 -3.77
N PRO A 165 -11.70 -7.41 -4.80
CA PRO A 165 -11.11 -6.19 -5.34
C PRO A 165 -11.33 -5.00 -4.40
N ALA A 166 -10.24 -4.47 -3.82
CA ALA A 166 -10.28 -3.19 -3.14
C ALA A 166 -10.21 -2.08 -4.20
N THR A 167 -11.33 -1.48 -4.48
CA THR A 167 -11.51 -0.50 -5.58
C THR A 167 -11.27 0.95 -5.14
N ALA A 168 -11.00 1.16 -3.87
CA ALA A 168 -10.59 2.44 -3.30
C ALA A 168 -9.75 2.21 -2.04
N GLU A 169 -8.80 3.09 -1.74
CA GLU A 169 -8.08 3.12 -0.47
C GLU A 169 -7.98 4.54 0.10
N LYS A 170 -7.89 4.65 1.44
CA LYS A 170 -7.76 5.94 2.11
C LYS A 170 -6.38 6.52 1.88
N GLY A 171 -6.31 7.84 1.65
CA GLY A 171 -5.06 8.58 1.70
C GLY A 171 -4.57 8.77 3.15
N LEU A 172 -3.32 9.20 3.29
CA LEU A 172 -2.69 9.55 4.56
C LEU A 172 -2.00 10.90 4.45
N MET A 173 -2.32 11.80 5.37
CA MET A 173 -1.56 13.00 5.61
C MET A 173 -1.33 13.16 7.12
N VAL A 174 -0.07 13.31 7.53
CA VAL A 174 0.29 13.63 8.91
C VAL A 174 0.57 15.11 9.00
N VAL A 175 -0.12 15.79 9.92
CA VAL A 175 0.03 17.23 10.16
C VAL A 175 0.53 17.48 11.58
N ASP A 176 1.63 18.18 11.71
CA ASP A 176 2.12 18.71 12.98
C ASP A 176 1.54 20.11 13.20
N ALA A 177 1.05 20.35 14.41
CA ALA A 177 0.40 21.60 14.82
C ALA A 177 1.08 22.19 16.06
N VAL A 178 1.21 23.50 16.09
CA VAL A 178 1.79 24.25 17.21
C VAL A 178 0.86 25.39 17.58
N ALA A 179 0.27 25.32 18.77
CA ALA A 179 -0.44 26.42 19.37
C ALA A 179 0.57 27.32 20.14
N HIS A 180 0.55 28.59 19.85
CA HIS A 180 1.41 29.59 20.51
C HIS A 180 0.61 30.39 21.53
N GLY A 181 1.13 30.47 22.74
CA GLY A 181 0.61 31.25 23.85
C GLY A 181 1.61 32.27 24.35
N VAL A 182 1.46 32.65 25.60
CA VAL A 182 2.38 33.56 26.31
C VAL A 182 2.57 33.04 27.73
N SER A 183 3.80 32.81 28.15
CA SER A 183 4.11 32.33 29.49
C SER A 183 3.66 33.33 30.57
N GLY A 184 3.27 32.82 31.72
CA GLY A 184 2.89 33.59 32.88
C GLY A 184 2.81 32.74 34.15
N HIS A 185 2.61 33.37 35.29
CA HIS A 185 2.43 32.65 36.55
C HIS A 185 0.99 32.14 36.66
N ALA A 186 0.80 30.83 36.83
CA ALA A 186 -0.53 30.20 36.81
C ALA A 186 -1.49 30.74 37.92
N ALA A 187 -0.97 31.29 39.01
CA ALA A 187 -1.79 31.89 40.06
C ALA A 187 -2.21 33.36 39.76
N ARG A 188 -1.82 33.90 38.62
CA ARG A 188 -2.16 35.27 38.21
C ARG A 188 -2.91 35.27 36.90
N ASN A 189 -3.67 36.33 36.65
CA ASN A 189 -4.37 36.48 35.35
C ASN A 189 -3.41 37.03 34.26
N GLU A 190 -2.28 36.34 34.08
CA GLU A 190 -1.19 36.71 33.17
C GLU A 190 -0.95 35.60 32.18
N GLY A 191 -0.51 35.95 30.95
CA GLY A 191 -0.19 35.01 29.91
C GLY A 191 -1.39 34.56 29.09
N VAL A 192 -1.11 33.73 28.08
CA VAL A 192 -2.08 33.08 27.20
C VAL A 192 -1.75 31.60 27.15
N ASN A 193 -2.65 30.76 27.61
CA ASN A 193 -2.39 29.33 27.73
C ASN A 193 -2.49 28.62 26.36
N ALA A 194 -1.36 28.14 25.86
CA ALA A 194 -1.29 27.43 24.58
C ALA A 194 -2.10 26.11 24.58
N ILE A 195 -2.26 25.44 25.74
CA ILE A 195 -3.11 24.24 25.85
C ILE A 195 -4.56 24.59 25.50
N TYR A 196 -5.07 25.73 25.96
CA TYR A 196 -6.47 26.10 25.70
C TYR A 196 -6.70 26.44 24.22
N ILE A 197 -5.71 27.06 23.55
CA ILE A 197 -5.75 27.30 22.10
C ILE A 197 -5.78 25.95 21.35
N ALA A 198 -4.86 25.03 21.72
CA ALA A 198 -4.83 23.68 21.13
C ALA A 198 -6.14 22.90 21.36
N LEU A 199 -6.74 23.00 22.55
CA LEU A 199 -8.02 22.34 22.86
C LEU A 199 -9.18 22.85 22.00
N ASP A 200 -9.22 24.14 21.66
CA ASP A 200 -10.21 24.68 20.74
C ASP A 200 -10.09 24.01 19.36
N ASP A 201 -8.87 23.94 18.82
CA ASP A 201 -8.59 23.30 17.55
C ASP A 201 -8.87 21.79 17.57
N ILE A 202 -8.46 21.09 18.65
CA ILE A 202 -8.71 19.66 18.83
C ILE A 202 -10.21 19.36 18.92
N ASN A 203 -10.98 20.19 19.63
CA ASN A 203 -12.42 20.04 19.71
C ASN A 203 -13.09 20.26 18.35
N TRP A 204 -12.62 21.25 17.59
CA TRP A 204 -13.10 21.45 16.23
C TRP A 204 -12.76 20.25 15.34
N LEU A 205 -11.52 19.76 15.32
CA LEU A 205 -11.08 18.58 14.55
C LEU A 205 -11.94 17.34 14.87
N ARG A 206 -12.29 17.14 16.15
CA ARG A 206 -13.08 16.00 16.61
C ARG A 206 -14.53 16.04 16.14
N THR A 207 -15.07 17.21 15.92
CA THR A 207 -16.52 17.41 15.64
C THR A 207 -16.79 17.75 14.18
N TYR A 208 -15.80 18.26 13.45
CA TYR A 208 -15.98 18.62 12.05
C TYR A 208 -16.06 17.39 11.15
N GLN A 209 -16.99 17.42 10.19
CA GLN A 209 -17.15 16.40 9.17
C GLN A 209 -17.14 17.05 7.79
N PHE A 210 -16.37 16.48 6.90
CA PHE A 210 -16.34 16.89 5.48
C PHE A 210 -17.60 16.40 4.77
N ASP A 211 -18.13 17.21 3.85
CA ASP A 211 -19.45 16.99 3.21
C ASP A 211 -19.46 15.77 2.26
N LYS A 212 -18.36 15.54 1.54
CA LYS A 212 -18.29 14.44 0.58
C LYS A 212 -17.88 13.14 1.30
N ILE A 213 -18.87 12.28 1.48
CA ILE A 213 -18.69 10.98 2.12
C ILE A 213 -18.59 9.91 1.03
N SER A 214 -17.49 9.14 1.04
CA SER A 214 -17.32 8.01 0.14
C SER A 214 -18.26 6.86 0.53
N PRO A 215 -18.96 6.24 -0.42
CA PRO A 215 -19.75 5.05 -0.14
C PRO A 215 -18.89 3.83 0.24
N LEU A 216 -17.61 3.80 -0.16
CA LEU A 216 -16.67 2.71 0.12
C LEU A 216 -15.76 3.01 1.31
N LEU A 217 -15.24 4.25 1.41
CA LEU A 217 -14.24 4.63 2.42
C LEU A 217 -14.82 5.41 3.60
N GLY A 218 -16.08 5.85 3.50
CA GLY A 218 -16.71 6.71 4.50
C GLY A 218 -16.16 8.15 4.48
N PRO A 219 -16.31 8.91 5.58
CA PRO A 219 -15.85 10.28 5.68
C PRO A 219 -14.32 10.39 5.77
N VAL A 220 -13.79 11.58 5.50
CA VAL A 220 -12.44 11.97 5.91
C VAL A 220 -12.35 11.86 7.42
N LYS A 221 -11.30 11.19 7.92
CA LYS A 221 -11.08 11.00 9.36
C LYS A 221 -9.88 11.83 9.81
N MET A 222 -10.05 12.60 10.87
CA MET A 222 -8.98 13.36 11.53
C MET A 222 -8.84 12.89 12.97
N THR A 223 -7.64 12.49 13.37
CA THR A 223 -7.39 11.96 14.72
C THR A 223 -6.14 12.59 15.28
N VAL A 224 -6.25 13.28 16.42
CA VAL A 224 -5.06 13.73 17.15
C VAL A 224 -4.46 12.53 17.88
N THR A 225 -3.19 12.24 17.59
CA THR A 225 -2.49 11.02 18.06
C THR A 225 -1.36 11.31 19.04
N VAL A 226 -0.84 12.54 19.04
CA VAL A 226 0.23 12.99 19.95
C VAL A 226 -0.12 14.37 20.46
N ILE A 227 0.13 14.66 21.75
CA ILE A 227 0.05 16.00 22.32
C ILE A 227 1.10 16.17 23.40
N ASN A 228 1.80 17.31 23.38
CA ASN A 228 2.82 17.68 24.36
C ASN A 228 2.72 19.16 24.70
N ALA A 229 2.71 19.51 25.99
CA ALA A 229 2.68 20.89 26.46
C ALA A 229 3.12 21.00 27.92
N GLY A 230 3.61 22.18 28.30
CA GLY A 230 3.94 22.54 29.67
C GLY A 230 5.21 21.89 30.23
N THR A 231 5.81 22.53 31.24
CA THR A 231 7.03 22.06 31.89
C THR A 231 6.89 21.99 33.40
N GLN A 232 6.10 22.89 34.01
CA GLN A 232 5.89 23.00 35.44
C GLN A 232 4.43 23.36 35.77
N HIS A 233 3.95 22.91 36.92
CA HIS A 233 2.54 23.08 37.34
C HIS A 233 2.12 24.54 37.57
N ASN A 234 3.08 25.44 37.83
CA ASN A 234 2.83 26.84 38.17
C ASN A 234 3.17 27.82 37.03
N VAL A 235 3.47 27.30 35.81
CA VAL A 235 3.78 28.10 34.62
C VAL A 235 2.69 27.89 33.57
N VAL A 236 2.13 28.99 33.07
CA VAL A 236 1.22 28.97 31.92
C VAL A 236 2.03 28.58 30.69
N PRO A 237 1.68 27.48 29.96
CA PRO A 237 2.42 27.06 28.78
C PRO A 237 2.29 28.05 27.63
N ASP A 238 3.39 28.43 27.05
CA ASP A 238 3.49 29.26 25.85
C ASP A 238 3.50 28.47 24.53
N GLU A 239 3.62 27.15 24.62
CA GLU A 239 3.56 26.26 23.47
C GLU A 239 2.82 24.97 23.78
N CYS A 240 1.98 24.51 22.83
CA CYS A 240 1.37 23.18 22.82
C CYS A 240 1.52 22.59 21.41
N ARG A 241 2.22 21.45 21.32
CA ARG A 241 2.43 20.70 20.07
C ARG A 241 1.51 19.51 20.02
N PHE A 242 0.90 19.27 18.87
CA PHE A 242 0.11 18.06 18.65
C PHE A 242 0.21 17.59 17.20
N THR A 243 0.00 16.28 17.00
CA THR A 243 0.06 15.64 15.68
C THR A 243 -1.30 15.08 15.30
N ILE A 244 -1.69 15.28 14.06
CA ILE A 244 -2.96 14.87 13.48
C ILE A 244 -2.71 13.83 12.40
N ASP A 245 -3.24 12.62 12.55
CA ASP A 245 -3.38 11.62 11.49
C ASP A 245 -4.67 11.91 10.71
N ILE A 246 -4.54 12.18 9.41
CA ILE A 246 -5.67 12.50 8.52
C ILE A 246 -5.76 11.44 7.44
N ARG A 247 -6.96 10.82 7.34
CA ARG A 247 -7.29 9.81 6.33
C ARG A 247 -8.30 10.39 5.37
N THR A 248 -7.83 10.77 4.18
CA THR A 248 -8.67 11.29 3.11
C THR A 248 -9.39 10.18 2.36
N ASN A 249 -10.44 10.51 1.63
CA ASN A 249 -11.11 9.63 0.69
C ASN A 249 -10.92 10.15 -0.75
N GLU A 250 -11.41 9.44 -1.74
CA GLU A 250 -11.24 9.73 -3.18
C GLU A 250 -11.85 11.05 -3.65
N HIS A 251 -12.63 11.73 -2.78
CA HIS A 251 -13.25 13.01 -3.10
C HIS A 251 -12.42 14.23 -2.69
N TYR A 252 -11.32 14.01 -1.95
CA TYR A 252 -10.48 15.08 -1.40
C TYR A 252 -9.00 14.79 -1.58
N ARG A 253 -8.30 15.73 -2.19
CA ARG A 253 -6.82 15.69 -2.21
C ARG A 253 -6.27 16.14 -0.86
N ASN A 254 -5.12 15.61 -0.48
CA ASN A 254 -4.45 15.97 0.78
C ASN A 254 -4.20 17.48 0.87
N GLU A 255 -3.77 18.11 -0.23
CA GLU A 255 -3.51 19.55 -0.31
C GLU A 255 -4.79 20.36 -0.05
N GLU A 256 -5.93 19.97 -0.61
CA GLU A 256 -7.22 20.66 -0.42
C GLU A 256 -7.65 20.62 1.04
N VAL A 257 -7.53 19.46 1.67
CA VAL A 257 -7.82 19.29 3.10
C VAL A 257 -6.90 20.14 3.95
N PHE A 258 -5.60 20.15 3.68
CA PHE A 258 -4.63 20.95 4.41
C PHE A 258 -4.89 22.46 4.31
N GLU A 259 -5.12 22.99 3.10
CA GLU A 259 -5.44 24.41 2.91
C GLU A 259 -6.75 24.79 3.62
N PHE A 260 -7.73 23.91 3.63
CA PHE A 260 -8.95 24.12 4.40
C PHE A 260 -8.66 24.18 5.92
N LEU A 261 -7.86 23.27 6.47
CA LEU A 261 -7.47 23.28 7.89
C LEU A 261 -6.81 24.59 8.28
N LYS A 262 -5.91 25.14 7.45
CA LYS A 262 -5.27 26.44 7.68
C LYS A 262 -6.29 27.59 7.88
N THR A 263 -7.46 27.50 7.27
CA THR A 263 -8.51 28.52 7.42
C THR A 263 -9.32 28.39 8.72
N LYS A 264 -9.23 27.24 9.40
CA LYS A 264 -10.07 26.89 10.55
C LYS A 264 -9.31 26.82 11.86
N MET A 265 -8.06 26.42 11.83
CA MET A 265 -7.24 26.26 13.01
C MET A 265 -6.56 27.54 13.41
N LYS A 266 -6.42 27.78 14.72
CA LYS A 266 -5.67 28.87 15.32
C LYS A 266 -4.19 28.54 15.45
N SER A 267 -3.86 27.25 15.57
CA SER A 267 -2.49 26.73 15.61
C SER A 267 -1.81 26.88 14.26
N GLU A 268 -0.51 27.12 14.28
CA GLU A 268 0.34 26.95 13.10
C GLU A 268 0.38 25.48 12.73
N ILE A 269 0.19 25.13 11.45
CA ILE A 269 0.17 23.75 11.00
C ILE A 269 1.16 23.52 9.86
N HIS A 270 1.78 22.33 9.87
CA HIS A 270 2.72 21.87 8.87
C HIS A 270 2.42 20.43 8.46
N ALA A 271 2.16 20.19 7.18
CA ALA A 271 2.01 18.84 6.66
C ALA A 271 3.39 18.22 6.40
N ARG A 272 3.61 17.00 6.90
CA ARG A 272 4.87 16.28 6.66
C ARG A 272 5.02 15.89 5.19
N SER A 273 3.91 15.51 4.52
CA SER A 273 3.87 15.17 3.10
C SER A 273 2.44 15.18 2.60
N PHE A 274 2.25 15.49 1.29
CA PHE A 274 0.99 15.35 0.57
C PHE A 274 0.96 14.13 -0.35
N ARG A 275 2.06 13.39 -0.44
CA ARG A 275 2.33 12.37 -1.46
C ARG A 275 1.37 11.19 -1.44
N LEU A 276 0.86 10.81 -0.26
CA LEU A 276 0.04 9.62 -0.06
C LEU A 276 -1.45 9.97 -0.19
N SER A 277 -1.91 10.15 -1.42
CA SER A 277 -3.30 10.48 -1.71
C SER A 277 -4.19 9.24 -1.68
N SER A 278 -5.51 9.45 -1.47
CA SER A 278 -6.48 8.39 -1.71
C SER A 278 -6.43 7.95 -3.17
N SER A 279 -6.54 6.66 -3.41
CA SER A 279 -6.56 6.06 -4.74
C SER A 279 -7.87 5.35 -5.00
N GLY A 280 -8.15 5.02 -6.25
CA GLY A 280 -9.36 4.29 -6.58
C GLY A 280 -9.56 4.09 -8.09
N ILE A 281 -10.58 3.29 -8.39
CA ILE A 281 -11.01 2.98 -9.75
C ILE A 281 -12.54 3.09 -9.83
N PRO A 282 -13.11 3.64 -10.93
CA PRO A 282 -14.55 3.72 -11.10
C PRO A 282 -15.22 2.33 -11.05
N SER A 283 -16.38 2.24 -10.40
CA SER A 283 -17.12 0.97 -10.26
C SER A 283 -17.60 0.41 -11.60
N ASP A 284 -17.73 1.24 -12.64
CA ASP A 284 -18.09 0.86 -14.00
C ASP A 284 -16.89 0.54 -14.89
N HIS A 285 -15.66 0.59 -14.36
CA HIS A 285 -14.47 0.18 -15.10
C HIS A 285 -14.55 -1.29 -15.51
N PRO A 286 -14.12 -1.67 -16.75
CA PRO A 286 -14.28 -3.03 -17.25
C PRO A 286 -13.72 -4.12 -16.32
N ILE A 287 -12.56 -3.87 -15.68
CA ILE A 287 -11.97 -4.87 -14.77
C ILE A 287 -12.80 -5.05 -13.49
N VAL A 288 -13.39 -3.97 -12.95
CA VAL A 288 -14.25 -4.05 -11.76
C VAL A 288 -15.52 -4.83 -12.08
N ARG A 289 -16.15 -4.52 -13.22
CA ARG A 289 -17.30 -5.30 -13.69
C ARG A 289 -16.96 -6.77 -13.87
N ARG A 290 -15.81 -7.07 -14.46
CA ARG A 290 -15.35 -8.46 -14.63
C ARG A 290 -15.14 -9.17 -13.30
N CYS A 291 -14.55 -8.50 -12.30
CA CYS A 291 -14.45 -9.06 -10.94
C CYS A 291 -15.83 -9.41 -10.37
N VAL A 292 -16.80 -8.51 -10.50
CA VAL A 292 -18.19 -8.76 -10.03
C VAL A 292 -18.85 -9.93 -10.77
N GLU A 293 -18.67 -10.04 -12.09
CA GLU A 293 -19.14 -11.18 -12.90
C GLU A 293 -18.53 -12.51 -12.43
N MET A 294 -17.30 -12.50 -11.95
CA MET A 294 -16.62 -13.66 -11.35
C MET A 294 -17.05 -13.94 -9.90
N GLY A 295 -18.03 -13.19 -9.36
CA GLY A 295 -18.56 -13.38 -8.01
C GLY A 295 -17.79 -12.66 -6.91
N MET A 296 -16.83 -11.77 -7.24
CA MET A 296 -16.11 -10.99 -6.26
C MET A 296 -16.92 -9.78 -5.80
N THR A 297 -16.66 -9.32 -4.58
CA THR A 297 -17.34 -8.16 -3.97
C THR A 297 -16.36 -7.00 -3.82
N PRO A 298 -16.52 -5.90 -4.58
CA PRO A 298 -15.70 -4.70 -4.42
C PRO A 298 -15.85 -4.08 -3.04
N PHE A 299 -14.75 -3.57 -2.47
CA PHE A 299 -14.74 -2.89 -1.17
C PHE A 299 -13.74 -1.73 -1.13
N GLY A 300 -13.82 -0.91 -0.06
CA GLY A 300 -12.87 0.15 0.24
C GLY A 300 -11.86 -0.29 1.28
N SER A 301 -10.56 -0.20 0.97
CA SER A 301 -9.49 -0.56 1.89
C SER A 301 -9.18 0.59 2.87
N PRO A 302 -9.08 0.32 4.17
CA PRO A 302 -8.64 1.32 5.15
C PRO A 302 -7.13 1.52 5.17
N THR A 303 -6.35 0.58 4.58
CA THR A 303 -4.88 0.58 4.55
C THR A 303 -4.37 1.14 3.23
N LEU A 304 -3.16 1.72 3.29
CA LEU A 304 -2.42 2.20 2.12
C LEU A 304 -1.66 1.05 1.44
N SER A 305 -1.28 1.29 0.19
CA SER A 305 -0.37 0.46 -0.58
C SER A 305 0.38 1.32 -1.61
N ASP A 306 1.18 0.72 -2.45
CA ASP A 306 1.79 1.38 -3.62
C ASP A 306 0.77 2.08 -4.52
N GLN A 307 -0.49 1.66 -4.47
CA GLN A 307 -1.61 2.26 -5.22
C GLN A 307 -1.77 3.76 -4.93
N THR A 308 -1.46 4.23 -3.71
CA THR A 308 -1.51 5.65 -3.32
C THR A 308 -0.58 6.55 -4.16
N LEU A 309 0.43 5.95 -4.80
CA LEU A 309 1.43 6.65 -5.62
C LEU A 309 1.14 6.53 -7.12
N MET A 310 0.04 5.88 -7.50
CA MET A 310 -0.39 5.68 -8.88
C MET A 310 -1.45 6.74 -9.25
N PHE A 311 -1.17 7.53 -10.30
CA PHE A 311 -2.09 8.58 -10.78
C PHE A 311 -2.96 8.11 -11.96
N PHE A 312 -3.16 6.80 -12.06
CA PHE A 312 -3.98 6.12 -13.07
C PHE A 312 -4.88 5.10 -12.36
N PRO A 313 -5.94 4.59 -13.03
CA PRO A 313 -6.83 3.61 -12.44
C PRO A 313 -6.08 2.40 -11.88
N SER A 314 -6.38 2.02 -10.64
CA SER A 314 -5.73 0.90 -9.97
C SER A 314 -6.66 0.27 -8.93
N LEU A 315 -6.46 -1.01 -8.64
CA LEU A 315 -7.15 -1.73 -7.58
C LEU A 315 -6.18 -2.68 -6.88
N LYS A 316 -6.44 -2.97 -5.60
CA LYS A 316 -5.77 -4.07 -4.90
C LYS A 316 -6.54 -5.35 -5.11
N LEU A 317 -5.83 -6.42 -5.39
CA LEU A 317 -6.38 -7.75 -5.52
C LEU A 317 -5.26 -8.76 -5.28
N GLY A 318 -5.35 -9.58 -4.25
CA GLY A 318 -4.33 -10.59 -3.97
C GLY A 318 -4.78 -11.65 -2.97
N PRO A 319 -4.08 -12.80 -2.94
CA PRO A 319 -4.32 -13.87 -1.98
C PRO A 319 -3.95 -13.44 -0.56
N GLY A 320 -4.39 -14.22 0.41
CA GLY A 320 -4.14 -13.94 1.81
C GLY A 320 -5.14 -12.96 2.41
N ASP A 321 -5.00 -12.71 3.71
CA ASP A 321 -5.89 -11.88 4.50
C ASP A 321 -5.10 -10.77 5.18
N SER A 322 -5.52 -9.52 5.02
CA SER A 322 -4.87 -8.36 5.65
C SER A 322 -4.80 -8.45 7.19
N ALA A 323 -5.64 -9.26 7.82
CA ALA A 323 -5.57 -9.49 9.26
C ALA A 323 -4.33 -10.30 9.71
N ARG A 324 -3.63 -10.95 8.76
CA ARG A 324 -2.37 -11.69 9.03
C ARG A 324 -1.13 -10.80 8.85
N SER A 325 -1.27 -9.64 8.22
CA SER A 325 -0.17 -8.71 7.99
C SER A 325 0.35 -8.13 9.30
N HIS A 326 1.66 -7.92 9.39
CA HIS A 326 2.35 -7.31 10.53
C HIS A 326 2.13 -8.05 11.88
N SER A 327 1.75 -9.32 11.83
CA SER A 327 1.51 -10.16 13.00
C SER A 327 2.60 -11.22 13.17
N ALA A 328 2.71 -11.78 14.39
CA ALA A 328 3.59 -12.90 14.62
C ALA A 328 3.08 -14.16 13.91
N ASP A 329 4.01 -15.02 13.51
CA ASP A 329 3.74 -16.31 12.85
C ASP A 329 2.88 -16.12 11.58
N GLU A 330 3.18 -15.08 10.82
CA GLU A 330 2.55 -14.79 9.53
C GLU A 330 2.59 -15.99 8.61
N PHE A 331 1.51 -16.19 7.86
CA PHE A 331 1.38 -17.34 6.97
C PHE A 331 0.46 -17.07 5.78
N ILE A 332 0.64 -17.89 4.73
CA ILE A 332 -0.30 -18.01 3.62
C ILE A 332 -0.59 -19.49 3.34
N ARG A 333 -1.81 -19.82 2.94
CA ARG A 333 -2.12 -21.18 2.50
C ARG A 333 -1.69 -21.35 1.04
N ILE A 334 -1.04 -22.48 0.74
CA ILE A 334 -0.61 -22.79 -0.65
C ILE A 334 -1.79 -22.79 -1.61
N LYS A 335 -2.97 -23.22 -1.13
CA LYS A 335 -4.20 -23.15 -1.90
C LYS A 335 -4.62 -21.71 -2.26
N GLU A 336 -4.37 -20.72 -1.40
CA GLU A 336 -4.68 -19.32 -1.69
C GLU A 336 -3.84 -18.80 -2.86
N ILE A 337 -2.56 -19.23 -2.94
CA ILE A 337 -1.66 -18.90 -4.07
C ILE A 337 -2.16 -19.56 -5.37
N ASP A 338 -2.52 -20.85 -5.32
CA ASP A 338 -3.02 -21.60 -6.48
C ASP A 338 -4.32 -20.99 -7.03
N ASP A 339 -5.27 -20.71 -6.13
CA ASP A 339 -6.53 -20.07 -6.49
C ASP A 339 -6.31 -18.66 -7.08
N ALA A 340 -5.36 -17.89 -6.54
CA ALA A 340 -5.03 -16.56 -7.04
C ALA A 340 -4.43 -16.60 -8.45
N ILE A 341 -3.48 -17.50 -8.72
CA ILE A 341 -2.90 -17.67 -10.07
C ILE A 341 -4.00 -17.94 -11.07
N LYS A 342 -4.90 -18.89 -10.77
CA LYS A 342 -6.04 -19.25 -11.65
C LYS A 342 -6.99 -18.07 -11.85
N THR A 343 -7.32 -17.38 -10.77
CA THR A 343 -8.23 -16.23 -10.79
C THR A 343 -7.65 -15.06 -11.60
N TYR A 344 -6.37 -14.73 -11.45
CA TYR A 344 -5.72 -13.69 -12.26
C TYR A 344 -5.71 -14.06 -13.75
N ILE A 345 -5.39 -15.31 -14.08
CA ILE A 345 -5.40 -15.78 -15.48
C ILE A 345 -6.82 -15.66 -16.05
N GLU A 346 -7.83 -16.15 -15.36
CA GLU A 346 -9.23 -16.10 -15.81
C GLU A 346 -9.74 -14.65 -15.95
N LEU A 347 -9.43 -13.80 -14.97
CA LEU A 347 -9.77 -12.37 -15.00
C LEU A 347 -9.18 -11.68 -16.22
N LEU A 348 -7.88 -11.89 -16.45
CA LEU A 348 -7.09 -11.11 -17.40
C LEU A 348 -7.19 -11.61 -18.85
N ILE A 349 -7.47 -12.90 -19.09
CA ILE A 349 -7.72 -13.39 -20.46
C ILE A 349 -8.95 -12.70 -21.07
N ALA A 350 -9.98 -12.42 -20.29
CA ALA A 350 -11.27 -11.92 -20.77
C ALA A 350 -11.43 -10.40 -20.65
N VAL A 351 -10.48 -9.69 -19.98
CA VAL A 351 -10.61 -8.25 -19.76
C VAL A 351 -10.31 -7.48 -21.05
N LYS A 352 -11.10 -6.41 -21.27
CA LYS A 352 -10.85 -5.38 -22.28
C LYS A 352 -10.47 -4.11 -21.54
N LEU A 353 -9.26 -3.64 -21.75
CA LEU A 353 -8.73 -2.40 -21.15
C LEU A 353 -9.04 -1.21 -22.04
#